data_d89bd8d79e85bb827229a0f586bbb749
#
_entry.id   d89bd8d79e85bb827229a0f586bbb749
#
_cell.length_a   1.000
_cell.length_b   1.000
_cell.length_c   1.000
_cell.angle_alpha   90.00
_cell.angle_beta   90.00
_cell.angle_gamma   90.00
#
_symmetry.space_group_name_H-M   'P 1'
#
loop_
_entity.id
_entity.type
_entity.pdbx_description
1 polymer ?
#
loop_
_entity_poly.entity_id
_entity_poly.type
_entity_poly.pdbx_seq_one_letter_code
_entity_poly.pdbx_strand_id
1 'polypeptide(L)'
;MDHPTELPDGLELARTTDVFDEHTHPGGLLRAHKVADGVWGRLVVHTGSLRFVFEDRADQPLIVSAGDAVVIPPARQHHVEFDGPVTFAIEFHRQPAVDGPAVGTESTGLEP
;
A
#
# COMPACT_ATOMS: atom_id res chain seq x y z
N MET A 1 -9.20 -17.19 2.20
CA MET A 1 -8.23 -16.14 2.26
C MET A 1 -8.70 -14.97 1.42
N ASP A 2 -8.78 -13.83 2.00
CA ASP A 2 -9.43 -12.71 1.33
C ASP A 2 -8.46 -11.74 0.72
N HIS A 3 -7.22 -11.84 1.07
CA HIS A 3 -6.21 -10.93 0.57
C HIS A 3 -4.86 -11.63 0.57
N PRO A 4 -3.96 -11.22 -0.30
CA PRO A 4 -2.63 -11.81 -0.31
C PRO A 4 -1.87 -11.39 0.94
N THR A 5 -1.07 -12.28 1.45
CA THR A 5 -0.25 -12.00 2.61
C THR A 5 1.20 -11.72 2.23
N GLU A 6 1.56 -11.93 0.99
CA GLU A 6 2.92 -11.72 0.51
C GLU A 6 2.87 -11.13 -0.89
N LEU A 7 3.88 -10.34 -1.20
CA LEU A 7 4.02 -9.83 -2.56
C LEU A 7 4.36 -10.96 -3.51
N PRO A 8 3.88 -10.88 -4.75
CA PRO A 8 4.30 -11.86 -5.77
C PRO A 8 5.81 -11.83 -5.98
N ASP A 9 6.35 -12.98 -6.39
CA ASP A 9 7.75 -13.06 -6.71
C ASP A 9 8.07 -12.19 -7.91
N GLY A 10 9.29 -11.70 -7.96
CA GLY A 10 9.77 -11.00 -9.12
C GLY A 10 9.51 -9.52 -9.15
N LEU A 11 8.84 -8.99 -8.14
CA LEU A 11 8.65 -7.55 -8.05
C LEU A 11 9.88 -6.89 -7.48
N GLU A 12 10.11 -5.64 -7.88
CA GLU A 12 11.18 -4.85 -7.28
C GLU A 12 10.57 -3.64 -6.60
N LEU A 13 11.25 -3.18 -5.58
CA LEU A 13 10.83 -2.00 -4.83
C LEU A 13 11.09 -0.77 -5.70
N ALA A 14 10.04 -0.03 -6.00
CA ALA A 14 10.16 1.17 -6.81
C ALA A 14 10.37 2.40 -5.95
N ARG A 15 9.67 2.45 -4.81
CA ARG A 15 9.80 3.61 -3.96
C ARG A 15 9.17 3.32 -2.60
N THR A 16 9.67 4.00 -1.57
CA THR A 16 9.08 3.95 -0.23
C THR A 16 8.74 5.38 0.17
N THR A 17 7.57 5.56 0.75
CA THR A 17 7.16 6.89 1.21
C THR A 17 7.94 7.28 2.45
N ASP A 18 7.81 8.55 2.82
CA ASP A 18 8.22 8.98 4.14
C ASP A 18 7.40 8.25 5.20
N VAL A 19 7.86 8.30 6.41
CA VAL A 19 7.08 7.76 7.52
C VAL A 19 5.99 8.76 7.86
N PHE A 20 4.76 8.28 7.84
CA PHE A 20 3.58 9.09 8.17
C PHE A 20 3.09 8.73 9.57
N ASP A 21 2.31 9.62 10.15
CA ASP A 21 1.58 9.30 11.37
C ASP A 21 0.12 9.72 11.20
N GLU A 22 -0.65 9.65 12.28
CA GLU A 22 -2.07 9.94 12.21
C GLU A 22 -2.37 11.40 11.86
N HIS A 23 -1.36 12.26 11.87
CA HIS A 23 -1.53 13.67 11.54
C HIS A 23 -0.88 14.07 10.21
N THR A 24 0.07 13.29 9.69
CA THR A 24 0.88 13.71 8.55
C THR A 24 0.67 12.86 7.31
N HIS A 25 -0.33 12.01 7.30
CA HIS A 25 -0.61 11.14 6.16
C HIS A 25 -1.25 11.92 5.01
N PRO A 26 -1.16 11.40 3.78
CA PRO A 26 -1.91 11.99 2.68
C PRO A 26 -3.40 11.90 2.95
N GLY A 27 -4.13 12.96 2.59
CA GLY A 27 -5.54 13.02 2.90
C GLY A 27 -6.37 11.92 2.27
N GLY A 28 -5.94 11.41 1.13
CA GLY A 28 -6.70 10.36 0.45
C GLY A 28 -6.69 9.02 1.14
N LEU A 29 -5.81 8.80 2.13
CA LEU A 29 -5.74 7.50 2.77
C LEU A 29 -7.01 7.13 3.54
N LEU A 30 -7.76 8.12 3.98
CA LEU A 30 -8.96 7.87 4.78
C LEU A 30 -10.20 7.62 3.92
N ARG A 31 -10.06 7.70 2.61
CA ARG A 31 -11.17 7.49 1.69
C ARG A 31 -10.82 6.34 0.76
N ALA A 32 -11.85 5.71 0.22
CA ALA A 32 -11.62 4.61 -0.71
C ALA A 32 -10.71 5.07 -1.85
N HIS A 33 -9.62 4.37 -2.04
CA HIS A 33 -8.67 4.65 -3.12
C HIS A 33 -8.00 3.34 -3.51
N LYS A 34 -7.19 3.39 -4.55
CA LYS A 34 -6.51 2.21 -5.03
C LYS A 34 -5.10 2.57 -5.51
N VAL A 35 -4.24 1.57 -5.53
CA VAL A 35 -2.92 1.69 -6.12
C VAL A 35 -3.06 1.58 -7.63
N ALA A 36 -2.19 2.25 -8.37
CA ALA A 36 -2.23 2.22 -9.82
C ALA A 36 -2.11 0.79 -10.35
N ASP A 37 -2.65 0.57 -11.54
CA ASP A 37 -2.56 -0.74 -12.17
C ASP A 37 -1.10 -1.16 -12.30
N GLY A 38 -0.84 -2.42 -12.04
CA GLY A 38 0.51 -2.94 -12.16
C GLY A 38 1.42 -2.63 -10.99
N VAL A 39 0.94 -1.88 -10.02
CA VAL A 39 1.74 -1.52 -8.83
C VAL A 39 1.14 -2.21 -7.63
N TRP A 40 2.00 -2.82 -6.82
CA TRP A 40 1.62 -3.43 -5.55
C TRP A 40 2.08 -2.54 -4.41
N GLY A 41 1.27 -2.44 -3.39
CA GLY A 41 1.64 -1.71 -2.19
C GLY A 41 1.94 -2.64 -1.04
N ARG A 42 2.70 -2.13 -0.08
CA ARG A 42 2.90 -2.84 1.17
C ARG A 42 2.99 -1.77 2.26
N LEU A 43 1.97 -1.72 3.09
CA LEU A 43 1.93 -0.76 4.19
C LEU A 43 2.53 -1.42 5.42
N VAL A 44 3.55 -0.78 5.98
CA VAL A 44 4.30 -1.33 7.10
C VAL A 44 4.10 -0.41 8.30
N VAL A 45 3.65 -0.97 9.41
CA VAL A 45 3.45 -0.19 10.63
C VAL A 45 4.69 -0.29 11.48
N HIS A 46 5.21 0.85 11.89
CA HIS A 46 6.41 0.93 12.73
C HIS A 46 6.05 0.99 14.20
N THR A 47 5.10 1.82 14.57
CA THR A 47 4.63 1.91 15.96
C THR A 47 3.12 2.05 15.96
N GLY A 48 2.50 1.59 17.03
CA GLY A 48 1.06 1.67 17.16
C GLY A 48 0.32 0.66 16.31
N SER A 49 -0.88 1.01 15.91
CA SER A 49 -1.68 0.15 15.05
C SER A 49 -2.69 0.99 14.28
N LEU A 50 -3.18 0.42 13.18
CA LEU A 50 -4.23 1.03 12.39
C LEU A 50 -5.17 -0.06 11.88
N ARG A 51 -6.33 0.37 11.35
CA ARG A 51 -7.23 -0.52 10.66
C ARG A 51 -7.08 -0.30 9.16
N PHE A 52 -6.90 -1.39 8.44
CA PHE A 52 -6.81 -1.37 6.98
C PHE A 52 -8.04 -2.07 6.44
N VAL A 53 -8.78 -1.39 5.59
CA VAL A 53 -10.07 -1.88 5.12
C VAL A 53 -10.05 -1.99 3.60
N PHE A 54 -10.23 -3.21 3.09
CA PHE A 54 -10.52 -3.39 1.67
C PHE A 54 -12.01 -3.14 1.48
N GLU A 55 -12.37 -2.33 0.47
CA GLU A 55 -13.75 -1.91 0.32
C GLU A 55 -14.68 -3.09 0.00
N ASP A 56 -14.16 -4.10 -0.69
CA ASP A 56 -14.96 -5.27 -1.00
C ASP A 56 -15.06 -6.24 0.19
N ARG A 57 -14.41 -5.92 1.29
CA ARG A 57 -14.48 -6.69 2.54
C ARG A 57 -14.58 -5.74 3.72
N ALA A 58 -15.44 -4.76 3.61
CA ALA A 58 -15.51 -3.70 4.62
C ALA A 58 -15.98 -4.21 5.99
N ASP A 59 -16.62 -5.36 6.03
CA ASP A 59 -17.04 -5.95 7.29
C ASP A 59 -15.91 -6.74 7.97
N GLN A 60 -14.74 -6.80 7.38
CA GLN A 60 -13.61 -7.55 7.92
C GLN A 60 -12.35 -6.71 7.89
N PRO A 61 -12.28 -5.63 8.67
CA PRO A 61 -11.08 -4.81 8.69
C PRO A 61 -9.90 -5.59 9.27
N LEU A 62 -8.72 -5.24 8.80
CA LEU A 62 -7.49 -5.85 9.27
C LEU A 62 -6.82 -4.92 10.25
N ILE A 63 -6.43 -5.45 11.39
CA ILE A 63 -5.65 -4.68 12.36
C ILE A 63 -4.18 -4.91 12.04
N VAL A 64 -3.47 -3.84 11.74
CA VAL A 64 -2.05 -3.91 11.42
C VAL A 64 -1.31 -3.21 12.55
N SER A 65 -0.49 -3.96 13.24
CA SER A 65 0.22 -3.47 14.44
C SER A 65 1.71 -3.35 14.16
N ALA A 66 2.42 -2.76 15.09
CA ALA A 66 3.85 -2.53 14.95
C ALA A 66 4.57 -3.84 14.59
N GLY A 67 5.38 -3.78 13.56
CA GLY A 67 6.08 -4.95 13.04
C GLY A 67 5.32 -5.72 11.99
N ASP A 68 4.06 -5.38 11.75
CA ASP A 68 3.25 -6.06 10.75
C ASP A 68 3.11 -5.21 9.51
N ALA A 69 2.67 -5.85 8.45
CA ALA A 69 2.45 -5.17 7.17
C ALA A 69 1.22 -5.76 6.49
N VAL A 70 0.65 -4.99 5.58
CA VAL A 70 -0.44 -5.47 4.74
C VAL A 70 -0.07 -5.26 3.29
N VAL A 71 -0.31 -6.28 2.47
CA VAL A 71 -0.04 -6.23 1.03
C VAL A 71 -1.27 -5.72 0.32
N ILE A 72 -1.08 -4.79 -0.60
CA ILE A 72 -2.15 -4.10 -1.28
C ILE A 72 -2.07 -4.43 -2.77
N PRO A 73 -2.98 -5.27 -3.26
CA PRO A 73 -2.98 -5.59 -4.70
C PRO A 73 -3.31 -4.37 -5.56
N PRO A 74 -2.87 -4.37 -6.82
CA PRO A 74 -3.22 -3.27 -7.72
C PRO A 74 -4.72 -3.14 -7.89
N ALA A 75 -5.18 -1.93 -8.07
CA ALA A 75 -6.56 -1.63 -8.46
C ALA A 75 -7.63 -2.05 -7.46
N ARG A 76 -7.25 -2.53 -6.31
CA ARG A 76 -8.23 -2.94 -5.30
C ARG A 76 -8.45 -1.77 -4.33
N GLN A 77 -9.67 -1.32 -4.22
CA GLN A 77 -9.98 -0.15 -3.40
C GLN A 77 -9.87 -0.47 -1.91
N HIS A 78 -9.35 0.48 -1.17
CA HIS A 78 -9.13 0.32 0.25
C HIS A 78 -9.05 1.69 0.92
N HIS A 79 -9.10 1.68 2.24
CA HIS A 79 -8.82 2.88 3.02
C HIS A 79 -8.24 2.49 4.37
N VAL A 80 -7.76 3.49 5.08
CA VAL A 80 -7.13 3.32 6.39
C VAL A 80 -7.95 4.07 7.42
N GLU A 81 -8.07 3.50 8.61
CA GLU A 81 -8.74 4.16 9.75
C GLU A 81 -7.78 4.16 10.93
N PHE A 82 -7.71 5.28 11.60
CA PHE A 82 -6.85 5.42 12.78
C PHE A 82 -7.72 5.51 14.03
N ASP A 83 -7.26 4.87 15.10
CA ASP A 83 -7.94 5.00 16.38
C ASP A 83 -6.93 5.31 17.49
N GLY A 84 -5.76 5.78 17.13
CA GLY A 84 -4.73 6.17 18.09
C GLY A 84 -3.45 6.50 17.39
N PRO A 85 -2.38 6.76 18.14
CA PRO A 85 -1.09 7.08 17.53
C PRO A 85 -0.54 5.92 16.73
N VAL A 86 0.03 6.22 15.59
CA VAL A 86 0.60 5.21 14.71
C VAL A 86 1.66 5.87 13.84
N THR A 87 2.72 5.14 13.53
CA THR A 87 3.65 5.54 12.46
C THR A 87 3.77 4.41 11.46
N PHE A 88 3.79 4.75 10.19
CA PHE A 88 3.80 3.76 9.13
C PHE A 88 4.40 4.34 7.87
N ALA A 89 4.79 3.47 6.95
CA ALA A 89 5.24 3.87 5.62
C ALA A 89 4.66 2.91 4.60
N ILE A 90 4.68 3.31 3.34
CA ILE A 90 4.13 2.50 2.27
C ILE A 90 5.22 2.28 1.24
N GLU A 91 5.42 1.02 0.88
CA GLU A 91 6.33 0.62 -0.19
C GLU A 91 5.52 0.37 -1.43
N PHE A 92 6.05 0.81 -2.57
CA PHE A 92 5.45 0.51 -3.87
C PHE A 92 6.39 -0.40 -4.64
N HIS A 93 5.84 -1.50 -5.15
CA HIS A 93 6.59 -2.53 -5.86
C HIS A 93 5.97 -2.74 -7.23
N ARG A 94 6.80 -3.05 -8.21
CA ARG A 94 6.31 -3.29 -9.55
C ARG A 94 7.25 -4.26 -10.26
N GLN A 95 6.82 -4.72 -11.41
CA GLN A 95 7.66 -5.59 -12.21
C GLN A 95 8.87 -4.83 -12.71
N PRO A 96 10.03 -5.47 -12.76
CA PRO A 96 11.20 -4.81 -13.33
C PRO A 96 10.95 -4.43 -14.78
N ALA A 97 11.62 -3.39 -15.23
CA ALA A 97 11.53 -2.99 -16.62
C ALA A 97 12.06 -4.11 -17.48
N VAL A 98 11.36 -4.35 -18.62
CA VAL A 98 11.83 -5.36 -19.54
C VAL A 98 12.92 -4.78 -20.37
N ASP A 99 13.79 -5.66 -20.88
CA ASP A 99 14.81 -5.23 -21.78
C ASP A 99 14.21 -4.73 -23.07
N GLY A 100 14.98 -4.00 -23.79
CA GLY A 100 14.56 -3.52 -25.06
C GLY A 100 14.16 -2.09 -24.97
N PRO A 101 13.53 -1.58 -25.98
CA PRO A 101 13.19 -0.19 -26.08
C PRO A 101 12.24 0.13 -24.96
N ALA A 102 12.79 0.47 -23.92
CA ALA A 102 11.98 0.83 -22.80
C ALA A 102 11.24 2.05 -23.18
N VAL A 103 10.04 2.02 -22.90
CA VAL A 103 9.26 3.07 -23.20
C VAL A 103 9.23 3.96 -22.04
N GLY A 104 9.86 4.61 -21.67
CA GLY A 104 9.99 5.33 -20.46
C GLY A 104 8.79 6.12 -19.99
N THR A 105 7.66 5.62 -20.15
CA THR A 105 6.49 6.38 -19.76
C THR A 105 5.80 5.87 -18.56
N GLU A 106 6.28 4.84 -18.00
CA GLU A 106 5.54 4.15 -16.98
C GLU A 106 5.64 4.79 -15.63
N SER A 107 6.38 5.83 -15.49
CA SER A 107 6.57 6.41 -14.19
C SER A 107 5.27 6.93 -13.59
N THR A 108 4.31 7.24 -14.40
CA THR A 108 3.08 7.80 -13.88
C THR A 108 2.32 6.82 -13.01
N GLY A 109 2.54 5.56 -13.17
CA GLY A 109 1.83 4.59 -12.38
C GLY A 109 2.27 4.51 -10.94
N LEU A 110 3.29 5.23 -10.57
CA LEU A 110 3.82 5.14 -9.23
C LEU A 110 3.19 6.12 -8.27
N GLU A 111 2.38 7.01 -8.72
CA GLU A 111 1.81 8.00 -7.83
C GLU A 111 0.58 7.42 -7.16
N PRO A 112 0.54 7.42 -5.84
CA PRO A 112 -0.62 6.91 -5.13
C PRO A 112 -1.84 7.79 -5.29
#